data_6a1b8558248bc41344b89eaabac9d771
#
_entry.id   6a1b8558248bc41344b89eaabac9d771
#
_cell.length_a   1.000
_cell.length_b   1.000
_cell.length_c   1.000
_cell.angle_alpha   90.00
_cell.angle_beta   90.00
_cell.angle_gamma   90.00
#
_symmetry.space_group_name_H-M   'P 1'
#
loop_
_entity.id
_entity.type
_entity.pdbx_description
1 polymer ?
#
loop_
_entity_poly.entity_id
_entity_poly.type
_entity_poly.pdbx_seq_one_letter_code
_entity_poly.pdbx_strand_id
1 'polypeptide(L)'
;MTRDELRRLVEEVRQRQSELDNVEVKSARGGTPKRLFEPFSAFANSGGGVLLFGLDEEGDFSITGVGDAQRLQEEITHHAAEMEPILRPQFTVDEIDSKTVVAVEVDETPASQKPCFYKPSGLPKGAYLRVGNTNRQMTEYEVFGFLSGRGQPTYDEEIVAKATLDDLDRKLLDDYLNGLRQLRPNAGFLDGSFEEVLTRLHVVSRDGESVHPTLAGLLMFGKYPQEFLPQLMITFVQYFGTTEEEKTPRGERFLDNRRFEGPIPVMVEQAETYVLGAMRKASLIEGMFRRDIPEYPREALREAIGNAVAHRDYSPYVRGSYIQIRMFADRLEVHSPGGLFGNVTMENLDEEHSTRNARLMRMMEDMHAVENRGSGIKTM
;
A
#
# COMPACT_ATOMS: atom_id res chain seq x y z
N MET A 1 -25.00 -17.58 -4.14
CA MET A 1 -25.39 -17.66 -5.59
C MET A 1 -26.69 -18.47 -5.72
N THR A 2 -27.60 -18.10 -6.63
CA THR A 2 -28.79 -18.86 -6.97
C THR A 2 -28.48 -19.94 -8.03
N ARG A 3 -29.40 -20.91 -8.23
CA ARG A 3 -29.23 -21.94 -9.29
C ARG A 3 -29.20 -21.34 -10.68
N ASP A 4 -29.97 -20.30 -10.94
CA ASP A 4 -29.97 -19.61 -12.24
C ASP A 4 -28.66 -18.84 -12.51
N GLU A 5 -28.03 -18.32 -11.47
CA GLU A 5 -26.68 -17.73 -11.57
C GLU A 5 -25.62 -18.79 -11.84
N LEU A 6 -25.71 -19.95 -11.16
CA LEU A 6 -24.83 -21.08 -11.42
C LEU A 6 -24.91 -21.56 -12.88
N ARG A 7 -26.12 -21.69 -13.43
CA ARG A 7 -26.30 -22.08 -14.84
C ARG A 7 -25.66 -21.09 -15.80
N ARG A 8 -25.88 -19.79 -15.55
CA ARG A 8 -25.25 -18.72 -16.37
C ARG A 8 -23.73 -18.75 -16.28
N LEU A 9 -23.17 -18.96 -15.09
CA LEU A 9 -21.74 -19.05 -14.88
C LEU A 9 -21.13 -20.24 -15.62
N VAL A 10 -21.78 -21.42 -15.55
CA VAL A 10 -21.35 -22.61 -16.29
C VAL A 10 -21.37 -22.37 -17.79
N GLU A 11 -22.41 -21.71 -18.30
CA GLU A 11 -22.52 -21.39 -19.72
C GLU A 11 -21.44 -20.38 -20.15
N GLU A 12 -21.16 -19.36 -19.36
CA GLU A 12 -20.11 -18.36 -19.64
C GLU A 12 -18.73 -19.00 -19.68
N VAL A 13 -18.35 -19.85 -18.71
CA VAL A 13 -17.08 -20.59 -18.69
C VAL A 13 -16.94 -21.46 -19.93
N ARG A 14 -18.00 -22.17 -20.31
CA ARG A 14 -18.02 -23.03 -21.51
C ARG A 14 -17.91 -22.24 -22.81
N GLN A 15 -18.57 -21.10 -22.91
CA GLN A 15 -18.48 -20.24 -24.10
C GLN A 15 -17.10 -19.61 -24.25
N ARG A 16 -16.49 -19.20 -23.16
CA ARG A 16 -15.14 -18.60 -23.17
C ARG A 16 -14.03 -19.63 -23.34
N GLN A 17 -14.29 -20.89 -23.07
CA GLN A 17 -13.28 -21.96 -23.03
C GLN A 17 -12.08 -21.60 -22.13
N SER A 18 -12.36 -20.90 -21.01
CA SER A 18 -11.38 -20.46 -20.04
C SER A 18 -12.02 -20.20 -18.70
N GLU A 19 -11.24 -20.29 -17.63
CA GLU A 19 -11.62 -19.78 -16.32
C GLU A 19 -11.74 -18.25 -16.35
N LEU A 20 -12.60 -17.70 -15.49
CA LEU A 20 -12.68 -16.26 -15.23
C LEU A 20 -11.71 -15.91 -14.08
N ASP A 21 -11.38 -14.63 -13.93
CA ASP A 21 -10.41 -14.18 -12.90
C ASP A 21 -10.81 -14.60 -11.49
N ASN A 22 -12.13 -14.61 -11.20
CA ASN A 22 -12.70 -15.00 -9.92
C ASN A 22 -13.35 -16.39 -9.90
N VAL A 23 -13.08 -17.24 -10.90
CA VAL A 23 -13.64 -18.59 -11.00
C VAL A 23 -12.51 -19.59 -11.22
N GLU A 24 -12.53 -20.67 -10.47
CA GLU A 24 -11.64 -21.82 -10.67
C GLU A 24 -12.46 -23.08 -10.89
N VAL A 25 -12.16 -23.81 -11.95
CA VAL A 25 -12.89 -25.02 -12.37
C VAL A 25 -12.15 -26.27 -11.92
N LYS A 26 -12.89 -27.26 -11.43
CA LYS A 26 -12.36 -28.57 -11.03
C LYS A 26 -13.32 -29.70 -11.46
N SER A 27 -12.79 -30.77 -12.05
CA SER A 27 -13.63 -31.87 -12.50
C SER A 27 -14.28 -32.65 -11.34
N ALA A 28 -13.56 -32.86 -10.25
CA ALA A 28 -13.98 -33.64 -9.07
C ALA A 28 -14.53 -35.05 -9.38
N ARG A 29 -14.26 -35.61 -10.56
CA ARG A 29 -14.66 -36.97 -10.96
C ARG A 29 -14.06 -38.07 -10.09
N GLY A 30 -12.80 -37.87 -9.64
CA GLY A 30 -12.02 -38.79 -8.81
C GLY A 30 -12.13 -38.52 -7.31
N GLY A 31 -13.03 -37.63 -6.89
CA GLY A 31 -13.16 -37.13 -5.53
C GLY A 31 -12.63 -35.70 -5.37
N THR A 32 -12.55 -35.23 -4.12
CA THR A 32 -12.16 -33.85 -3.80
C THR A 32 -10.68 -33.61 -4.10
N PRO A 33 -10.33 -32.54 -4.83
CA PRO A 33 -8.94 -32.18 -5.11
C PRO A 33 -8.14 -31.91 -3.83
N LYS A 34 -6.89 -32.38 -3.78
CA LYS A 34 -6.06 -32.33 -2.57
C LYS A 34 -5.53 -30.94 -2.20
N ARG A 35 -5.48 -30.00 -3.17
CA ARG A 35 -4.84 -28.68 -2.99
C ARG A 35 -5.86 -27.53 -2.99
N LEU A 36 -7.05 -27.77 -2.42
CA LEU A 36 -8.09 -26.74 -2.31
C LEU A 36 -7.69 -25.53 -1.45
N PHE A 37 -6.70 -25.69 -0.60
CA PHE A 37 -6.21 -24.58 0.23
C PHE A 37 -5.60 -23.44 -0.61
N GLU A 38 -5.09 -23.71 -1.81
CA GLU A 38 -4.52 -22.69 -2.68
C GLU A 38 -5.58 -21.71 -3.20
N PRO A 39 -6.65 -22.17 -3.90
CA PRO A 39 -7.72 -21.28 -4.31
C PRO A 39 -8.51 -20.70 -3.12
N PHE A 40 -8.69 -21.43 -2.03
CA PHE A 40 -9.31 -20.88 -0.82
C PHE A 40 -8.54 -19.67 -0.29
N SER A 41 -7.23 -19.81 -0.12
CA SER A 41 -6.37 -18.72 0.33
C SER A 41 -6.37 -17.58 -0.68
N ALA A 42 -6.22 -17.90 -1.98
CA ALA A 42 -6.15 -16.90 -3.04
C ALA A 42 -7.42 -16.05 -3.13
N PHE A 43 -8.60 -16.66 -3.15
CA PHE A 43 -9.88 -15.96 -3.17
C PHE A 43 -10.13 -15.17 -1.88
N ALA A 44 -9.91 -15.77 -0.73
CA ALA A 44 -10.07 -15.10 0.56
C ALA A 44 -9.17 -13.85 0.70
N ASN A 45 -8.04 -13.81 0.02
CA ASN A 45 -7.11 -12.67 0.05
C ASN A 45 -7.31 -11.65 -1.09
N SER A 46 -8.10 -11.96 -2.14
CA SER A 46 -8.13 -11.20 -3.39
C SER A 46 -9.53 -10.89 -3.93
N GLY A 47 -10.48 -10.52 -3.08
CA GLY A 47 -11.82 -10.08 -3.52
C GLY A 47 -12.87 -11.19 -3.59
N GLY A 48 -12.57 -12.41 -3.07
CA GLY A 48 -13.49 -13.55 -3.13
C GLY A 48 -13.43 -14.29 -4.47
N GLY A 49 -14.26 -15.33 -4.59
CA GLY A 49 -14.36 -16.12 -5.83
C GLY A 49 -15.23 -17.37 -5.72
N VAL A 50 -15.28 -18.11 -6.81
CA VAL A 50 -16.12 -19.32 -6.94
C VAL A 50 -15.27 -20.51 -7.40
N LEU A 51 -15.33 -21.60 -6.66
CA LEU A 51 -14.86 -22.91 -7.10
C LEU A 51 -16.02 -23.67 -7.75
N LEU A 52 -15.86 -24.01 -9.01
CA LEU A 52 -16.88 -24.68 -9.81
C LEU A 52 -16.49 -26.13 -10.07
N PHE A 53 -17.24 -27.07 -9.49
CA PHE A 53 -16.99 -28.49 -9.56
C PHE A 53 -17.94 -29.19 -10.53
N GLY A 54 -17.41 -30.16 -11.28
CA GLY A 54 -18.17 -30.97 -12.21
C GLY A 54 -18.00 -30.56 -13.66
N LEU A 55 -16.96 -29.77 -14.01
CA LEU A 55 -16.55 -29.47 -15.38
C LEU A 55 -15.13 -29.99 -15.62
N ASP A 56 -14.80 -30.25 -16.88
CA ASP A 56 -13.46 -30.71 -17.30
C ASP A 56 -12.53 -29.52 -17.54
N GLU A 57 -11.59 -29.26 -16.60
CA GLU A 57 -10.65 -28.15 -16.66
C GLU A 57 -9.51 -28.35 -17.68
N GLU A 58 -9.18 -29.61 -18.00
CA GLU A 58 -8.11 -29.96 -18.94
C GLU A 58 -8.60 -30.07 -20.38
N GLY A 59 -9.91 -30.10 -20.60
CA GLY A 59 -10.55 -30.25 -21.89
C GLY A 59 -11.28 -29.00 -22.35
N ASP A 60 -12.52 -29.19 -22.77
CA ASP A 60 -13.39 -28.17 -23.34
C ASP A 60 -14.39 -27.57 -22.35
N PHE A 61 -14.11 -27.65 -21.05
CA PHE A 61 -15.02 -27.27 -19.97
C PHE A 61 -16.39 -27.96 -20.06
N SER A 62 -16.41 -29.16 -20.63
CA SER A 62 -17.63 -29.96 -20.72
C SER A 62 -18.09 -30.40 -19.34
N ILE A 63 -19.40 -30.50 -19.15
CA ILE A 63 -19.96 -30.93 -17.88
C ILE A 63 -19.69 -32.42 -17.68
N THR A 64 -18.88 -32.74 -16.68
CA THR A 64 -18.54 -34.13 -16.29
C THR A 64 -19.42 -34.63 -15.16
N GLY A 65 -19.90 -33.72 -14.33
CA GLY A 65 -20.67 -33.98 -13.12
C GLY A 65 -19.82 -34.41 -11.93
N VAL A 66 -20.36 -34.20 -10.74
CA VAL A 66 -19.80 -34.64 -9.45
C VAL A 66 -20.50 -35.96 -9.04
N GLY A 67 -19.72 -36.97 -8.66
CA GLY A 67 -20.26 -38.31 -8.31
C GLY A 67 -21.06 -38.32 -7.01
N ASP A 68 -20.59 -37.62 -5.98
CA ASP A 68 -21.24 -37.49 -4.66
C ASP A 68 -21.08 -36.03 -4.17
N ALA A 69 -22.16 -35.25 -4.37
CA ALA A 69 -22.16 -33.84 -4.01
C ALA A 69 -22.20 -33.63 -2.48
N GLN A 70 -22.80 -34.55 -1.72
CA GLN A 70 -22.86 -34.42 -0.25
C GLN A 70 -21.46 -34.64 0.34
N ARG A 71 -20.77 -35.69 -0.07
CA ARG A 71 -19.43 -36.00 0.35
C ARG A 71 -18.46 -34.88 -0.04
N LEU A 72 -18.59 -34.35 -1.26
CA LEU A 72 -17.77 -33.21 -1.70
C LEU A 72 -17.95 -31.99 -0.78
N GLN A 73 -19.18 -31.65 -0.39
CA GLN A 73 -19.47 -30.54 0.52
C GLN A 73 -18.86 -30.77 1.93
N GLU A 74 -18.94 -32.00 2.45
CA GLU A 74 -18.34 -32.36 3.74
C GLU A 74 -16.82 -32.22 3.72
N GLU A 75 -16.15 -32.72 2.68
CA GLU A 75 -14.68 -32.65 2.51
C GLU A 75 -14.22 -31.20 2.31
N ILE A 76 -14.95 -30.40 1.50
CA ILE A 76 -14.68 -28.96 1.30
C ILE A 76 -14.84 -28.18 2.61
N THR A 77 -15.87 -28.46 3.39
CA THR A 77 -16.07 -27.82 4.70
C THR A 77 -14.92 -28.15 5.67
N HIS A 78 -14.42 -29.40 5.62
CA HIS A 78 -13.26 -29.79 6.41
C HIS A 78 -12.00 -29.01 6.01
N HIS A 79 -11.70 -28.90 4.70
CA HIS A 79 -10.57 -28.09 4.21
C HIS A 79 -10.71 -26.60 4.54
N ALA A 80 -11.91 -26.05 4.48
CA ALA A 80 -12.19 -24.67 4.87
C ALA A 80 -11.95 -24.41 6.37
N ALA A 81 -12.17 -25.43 7.22
CA ALA A 81 -11.89 -25.37 8.66
C ALA A 81 -10.39 -25.42 8.99
N GLU A 82 -9.54 -25.92 8.07
CA GLU A 82 -8.09 -25.92 8.22
C GLU A 82 -7.45 -24.56 7.81
N MET A 83 -8.24 -23.62 7.32
CA MET A 83 -7.78 -22.27 7.01
C MET A 83 -7.73 -21.37 8.26
N GLU A 84 -6.86 -20.38 8.26
CA GLU A 84 -6.74 -19.37 9.31
C GLU A 84 -6.80 -17.97 8.66
N PRO A 85 -7.85 -17.16 8.90
CA PRO A 85 -9.06 -17.49 9.64
C PRO A 85 -9.88 -18.60 8.98
N ILE A 86 -10.70 -19.28 9.78
CA ILE A 86 -11.61 -20.34 9.31
C ILE A 86 -12.55 -19.76 8.26
N LEU A 87 -12.59 -20.37 7.09
CA LEU A 87 -13.51 -19.99 6.01
C LEU A 87 -14.89 -20.69 6.19
N ARG A 88 -15.92 -20.03 5.70
CA ARG A 88 -17.30 -20.53 5.71
C ARG A 88 -17.89 -20.43 4.31
N PRO A 89 -17.49 -21.31 3.40
CA PRO A 89 -17.94 -21.24 2.01
C PRO A 89 -19.44 -21.52 1.90
N GLN A 90 -20.08 -20.89 0.92
CA GLN A 90 -21.49 -21.13 0.60
C GLN A 90 -21.57 -22.08 -0.59
N PHE A 91 -22.55 -22.99 -0.56
CA PHE A 91 -22.70 -24.03 -1.58
C PHE A 91 -23.98 -23.82 -2.39
N THR A 92 -23.85 -23.93 -3.70
CA THR A 92 -24.99 -24.02 -4.62
C THR A 92 -24.85 -25.30 -5.45
N VAL A 93 -25.87 -26.15 -5.41
CA VAL A 93 -25.90 -27.42 -6.15
C VAL A 93 -27.05 -27.39 -7.14
N ASP A 94 -26.77 -27.74 -8.37
CA ASP A 94 -27.79 -27.87 -9.42
C ASP A 94 -27.51 -29.03 -10.37
N GLU A 95 -28.53 -29.47 -11.09
CA GLU A 95 -28.42 -30.48 -12.15
C GLU A 95 -28.48 -29.79 -13.50
N ILE A 96 -27.37 -29.89 -14.27
CA ILE A 96 -27.23 -29.32 -15.61
C ILE A 96 -26.87 -30.45 -16.58
N ASP A 97 -27.62 -30.60 -17.66
CA ASP A 97 -27.47 -31.71 -18.63
C ASP A 97 -27.49 -33.09 -17.96
N SER A 98 -28.39 -33.27 -16.95
CA SER A 98 -28.53 -34.51 -16.14
C SER A 98 -27.24 -34.88 -15.37
N LYS A 99 -26.42 -33.92 -15.02
CA LYS A 99 -25.20 -34.09 -14.23
C LYS A 99 -25.16 -33.05 -13.11
N THR A 100 -24.74 -33.48 -11.93
CA THR A 100 -24.64 -32.60 -10.76
C THR A 100 -23.43 -31.68 -10.87
N VAL A 101 -23.64 -30.39 -10.74
CA VAL A 101 -22.61 -29.35 -10.66
C VAL A 101 -22.70 -28.64 -9.32
N VAL A 102 -21.56 -28.33 -8.71
CA VAL A 102 -21.48 -27.68 -7.40
C VAL A 102 -20.63 -26.43 -7.53
N ALA A 103 -21.20 -25.28 -7.14
CA ALA A 103 -20.46 -24.04 -6.93
C ALA A 103 -20.20 -23.85 -5.44
N VAL A 104 -19.01 -23.36 -5.13
CA VAL A 104 -18.53 -23.05 -3.77
C VAL A 104 -18.03 -21.62 -3.74
N GLU A 105 -18.80 -20.73 -3.13
CA GLU A 105 -18.45 -19.33 -2.99
C GLU A 105 -17.54 -19.12 -1.80
N VAL A 106 -16.45 -18.44 -2.00
CA VAL A 106 -15.49 -18.05 -0.97
C VAL A 106 -15.50 -16.53 -0.89
N ASP A 107 -15.94 -16.01 0.24
CA ASP A 107 -15.94 -14.58 0.50
C ASP A 107 -14.53 -14.06 0.78
N GLU A 108 -14.30 -12.80 0.43
CA GLU A 108 -13.08 -12.11 0.81
C GLU A 108 -12.96 -11.99 2.34
N THR A 109 -11.80 -12.32 2.87
CA THR A 109 -11.50 -12.11 4.30
C THR A 109 -11.35 -10.63 4.60
N PRO A 110 -11.99 -10.10 5.67
CA PRO A 110 -11.80 -8.71 6.07
C PRO A 110 -10.31 -8.34 6.23
N ALA A 111 -9.93 -7.12 5.86
CA ALA A 111 -8.55 -6.64 5.90
C ALA A 111 -7.88 -6.86 7.27
N SER A 112 -8.63 -6.70 8.37
CA SER A 112 -8.15 -6.93 9.74
C SER A 112 -7.81 -8.40 10.06
N GLN A 113 -8.22 -9.35 9.21
CA GLN A 113 -7.99 -10.79 9.40
C GLN A 113 -7.07 -11.38 8.32
N LYS A 114 -6.73 -10.63 7.26
CA LYS A 114 -5.78 -11.07 6.23
C LYS A 114 -4.34 -11.15 6.78
N PRO A 115 -3.48 -12.03 6.24
CA PRO A 115 -3.78 -12.96 5.17
C PRO A 115 -4.52 -14.19 5.68
N CYS A 116 -5.44 -14.73 4.85
CA CYS A 116 -5.99 -16.06 5.04
C CYS A 116 -4.99 -17.09 4.50
N PHE A 117 -4.67 -18.10 5.29
CA PHE A 117 -3.66 -19.09 4.91
C PHE A 117 -4.02 -20.50 5.41
N TYR A 118 -3.43 -21.51 4.79
CA TYR A 118 -3.56 -22.92 5.19
C TYR A 118 -2.72 -23.17 6.43
N LYS A 119 -3.38 -23.41 7.58
CA LYS A 119 -2.76 -23.52 8.90
C LYS A 119 -1.68 -24.58 9.00
N PRO A 120 -1.83 -25.80 8.43
CA PRO A 120 -0.78 -26.83 8.48
C PRO A 120 0.52 -26.44 7.78
N SER A 121 0.47 -25.60 6.74
CA SER A 121 1.66 -25.12 6.02
C SER A 121 2.25 -23.86 6.64
N GLY A 122 1.47 -23.09 7.42
CA GLY A 122 1.89 -21.82 8.01
C GLY A 122 2.21 -20.74 6.99
N LEU A 123 2.67 -19.58 7.48
CA LEU A 123 3.09 -18.45 6.65
C LEU A 123 4.59 -18.55 6.31
N PRO A 124 5.01 -18.14 5.11
CA PRO A 124 4.21 -17.70 3.96
C PRO A 124 3.67 -18.84 3.11
N LYS A 125 4.07 -20.10 3.37
CA LYS A 125 3.87 -21.25 2.47
C LYS A 125 2.39 -21.59 2.21
N GLY A 126 1.53 -21.31 3.18
CA GLY A 126 0.10 -21.57 3.07
C GLY A 126 -0.73 -20.40 2.55
N ALA A 127 -0.10 -19.26 2.23
CA ALA A 127 -0.77 -18.05 1.80
C ALA A 127 -0.62 -17.79 0.30
N TYR A 128 -1.76 -17.51 -0.36
CA TYR A 128 -1.83 -17.32 -1.80
C TYR A 128 -2.62 -16.06 -2.16
N LEU A 129 -2.31 -15.49 -3.32
CA LEU A 129 -3.04 -14.41 -3.98
C LEU A 129 -3.53 -14.87 -5.35
N ARG A 130 -4.69 -14.39 -5.75
CA ARG A 130 -5.19 -14.55 -7.12
C ARG A 130 -4.55 -13.50 -8.02
N VAL A 131 -3.89 -13.93 -9.08
CA VAL A 131 -3.27 -13.05 -10.08
C VAL A 131 -3.76 -13.52 -11.46
N GLY A 132 -4.74 -12.82 -12.00
CA GLY A 132 -5.53 -13.33 -13.12
C GLY A 132 -6.20 -14.65 -12.75
N ASN A 133 -6.04 -15.68 -13.56
CA ASN A 133 -6.57 -17.03 -13.29
C ASN A 133 -5.62 -17.96 -12.54
N THR A 134 -4.55 -17.43 -11.91
CA THR A 134 -3.51 -18.25 -11.25
C THR A 134 -3.45 -17.96 -9.74
N ASN A 135 -3.32 -19.04 -8.95
CA ASN A 135 -3.08 -18.93 -7.51
C ASN A 135 -1.57 -18.87 -7.26
N ARG A 136 -1.05 -17.69 -6.93
CA ARG A 136 0.37 -17.46 -6.66
C ARG A 136 0.63 -17.43 -5.16
N GLN A 137 1.61 -18.19 -4.69
CA GLN A 137 2.06 -18.14 -3.30
C GLN A 137 2.57 -16.73 -2.97
N MET A 138 2.17 -16.21 -1.80
CA MET A 138 2.64 -14.93 -1.31
C MET A 138 4.12 -14.94 -1.02
N THR A 139 4.77 -13.82 -1.27
CA THR A 139 6.11 -13.51 -0.76
C THR A 139 6.04 -13.15 0.73
N GLU A 140 7.17 -13.25 1.42
CA GLU A 140 7.26 -12.79 2.83
C GLU A 140 6.88 -11.32 2.98
N TYR A 141 7.22 -10.49 1.99
CA TYR A 141 6.87 -9.07 1.97
C TYR A 141 5.34 -8.84 1.90
N GLU A 142 4.64 -9.59 1.03
CA GLU A 142 3.18 -9.50 0.89
C GLU A 142 2.47 -9.96 2.17
N VAL A 143 2.94 -11.06 2.76
CA VAL A 143 2.43 -11.54 4.07
C VAL A 143 2.62 -10.47 5.13
N PHE A 144 3.80 -9.87 5.20
CA PHE A 144 4.07 -8.79 6.13
C PHE A 144 3.18 -7.58 5.88
N GLY A 145 2.94 -7.22 4.61
CA GLY A 145 2.01 -6.15 4.24
C GLY A 145 0.61 -6.37 4.80
N PHE A 146 0.06 -7.57 4.65
CA PHE A 146 -1.25 -7.92 5.22
C PHE A 146 -1.25 -7.94 6.75
N LEU A 147 -0.22 -8.48 7.38
CA LEU A 147 -0.11 -8.50 8.84
C LEU A 147 0.01 -7.08 9.44
N SER A 148 0.73 -6.21 8.78
CA SER A 148 0.85 -4.79 9.16
C SER A 148 -0.47 -4.04 8.98
N GLY A 149 -1.28 -4.42 7.99
CA GLY A 149 -2.60 -3.82 7.74
C GLY A 149 -3.71 -4.28 8.69
N ARG A 150 -3.47 -5.25 9.58
CA ARG A 150 -4.46 -5.71 10.57
C ARG A 150 -4.82 -4.68 11.64
N GLY A 151 -3.96 -3.67 11.83
CA GLY A 151 -4.15 -2.58 12.79
C GLY A 151 -3.47 -1.31 12.29
N GLN A 152 -3.69 -0.19 13.01
CA GLN A 152 -2.97 1.04 12.75
C GLN A 152 -1.47 0.81 13.04
N PRO A 153 -0.55 0.90 12.05
CA PRO A 153 0.88 0.85 12.32
C PRO A 153 1.29 2.00 13.23
N THR A 154 2.25 1.74 14.09
CA THR A 154 2.81 2.73 15.03
C THR A 154 4.32 2.88 14.83
N TYR A 155 4.82 2.58 13.62
CA TYR A 155 6.25 2.68 13.33
C TYR A 155 6.79 4.11 13.46
N ASP A 156 5.96 5.09 13.19
CA ASP A 156 6.27 6.51 13.37
C ASP A 156 6.38 6.91 14.86
N GLU A 157 5.82 6.11 15.78
CA GLU A 157 5.95 6.28 17.24
C GLU A 157 7.14 5.51 17.84
N GLU A 158 7.84 4.68 17.07
CA GLU A 158 9.00 3.92 17.57
C GLU A 158 10.11 4.84 18.06
N ILE A 159 10.70 4.49 19.21
CA ILE A 159 11.84 5.20 19.78
C ILE A 159 13.10 4.96 18.94
N VAL A 160 13.80 6.03 18.61
CA VAL A 160 15.14 5.96 18.03
C VAL A 160 16.18 6.02 19.15
N ALA A 161 16.45 4.89 19.77
CA ALA A 161 17.23 4.78 21.03
C ALA A 161 18.66 5.36 20.96
N LYS A 162 19.24 5.52 19.78
CA LYS A 162 20.56 6.16 19.60
C LYS A 162 20.51 7.67 19.55
N ALA A 163 19.33 8.26 19.30
CA ALA A 163 19.13 9.69 19.25
C ALA A 163 18.76 10.22 20.64
N THR A 164 19.08 11.46 20.88
CA THR A 164 18.81 12.19 22.12
C THR A 164 18.05 13.48 21.84
N LEU A 165 17.60 14.19 22.86
CA LEU A 165 16.98 15.52 22.73
C LEU A 165 17.92 16.54 22.06
N ASP A 166 19.24 16.37 22.24
CA ASP A 166 20.24 17.25 21.62
C ASP A 166 20.33 17.12 20.10
N ASP A 167 19.83 15.99 19.55
CA ASP A 167 19.79 15.77 18.11
C ASP A 167 18.56 16.44 17.44
N LEU A 168 17.65 17.00 18.24
CA LEU A 168 16.54 17.78 17.73
C LEU A 168 16.92 19.26 17.54
N ASP A 169 16.39 19.89 16.49
CA ASP A 169 16.52 21.31 16.22
C ASP A 169 15.58 22.12 17.11
N ARG A 170 16.16 22.79 18.09
CA ARG A 170 15.41 23.57 19.08
C ARG A 170 14.61 24.70 18.43
N LYS A 171 15.16 25.35 17.43
CA LYS A 171 14.50 26.47 16.75
C LYS A 171 13.26 25.96 15.98
N LEU A 172 13.41 24.86 15.26
CA LEU A 172 12.31 24.25 14.50
C LEU A 172 11.18 23.81 15.44
N LEU A 173 11.53 23.25 16.60
CA LEU A 173 10.57 22.89 17.65
C LEU A 173 9.87 24.11 18.24
N ASP A 174 10.60 25.16 18.57
CA ASP A 174 10.00 26.37 19.13
C ASP A 174 9.05 27.04 18.13
N ASP A 175 9.41 27.08 16.85
CA ASP A 175 8.55 27.60 15.77
C ASP A 175 7.28 26.75 15.64
N TYR A 176 7.40 25.41 15.67
CA TYR A 176 6.26 24.48 15.64
C TYR A 176 5.33 24.67 16.85
N LEU A 177 5.87 24.72 18.06
CA LEU A 177 5.09 24.89 19.29
C LEU A 177 4.37 26.25 19.34
N ASN A 178 5.02 27.30 18.83
CA ASN A 178 4.40 28.62 18.73
C ASN A 178 3.24 28.63 17.72
N GLY A 179 3.41 27.96 16.57
CA GLY A 179 2.33 27.74 15.62
C GLY A 179 1.16 26.98 16.23
N LEU A 180 1.43 25.87 16.94
CA LEU A 180 0.40 25.09 17.62
C LEU A 180 -0.40 25.89 18.66
N ARG A 181 0.26 26.74 19.46
CA ARG A 181 -0.44 27.60 20.43
C ARG A 181 -1.41 28.57 19.74
N GLN A 182 -1.06 29.06 18.55
CA GLN A 182 -1.95 29.91 17.77
C GLN A 182 -3.12 29.12 17.15
N LEU A 183 -2.86 27.93 16.61
CA LEU A 183 -3.86 27.07 15.99
C LEU A 183 -4.82 26.44 17.01
N ARG A 184 -4.35 26.17 18.23
CA ARG A 184 -5.07 25.45 19.28
C ARG A 184 -5.01 26.16 20.63
N PRO A 185 -5.60 27.36 20.78
CA PRO A 185 -5.51 28.15 21.99
C PRO A 185 -6.12 27.48 23.22
N ASN A 186 -6.99 26.49 23.03
CA ASN A 186 -7.63 25.75 24.13
C ASN A 186 -6.91 24.45 24.52
N ALA A 187 -5.76 24.14 23.89
CA ALA A 187 -4.98 22.94 24.18
C ALA A 187 -4.07 23.13 25.39
N GLY A 188 -4.65 23.11 26.60
CA GLY A 188 -3.94 23.40 27.87
C GLY A 188 -2.70 22.52 28.12
N PHE A 189 -2.51 21.40 27.41
CA PHE A 189 -1.28 20.63 27.54
C PHE A 189 -0.05 21.34 26.95
N LEU A 190 -0.24 22.35 26.08
CA LEU A 190 0.84 23.18 25.51
C LEU A 190 1.48 24.14 26.54
N ASP A 191 0.86 24.30 27.72
CA ASP A 191 1.38 25.10 28.82
C ASP A 191 2.29 24.32 29.80
N GLY A 192 2.45 23.01 29.57
CA GLY A 192 3.33 22.14 30.35
C GLY A 192 4.83 22.42 30.12
N SER A 193 5.68 21.69 30.85
CA SER A 193 7.13 21.73 30.61
C SER A 193 7.46 21.30 29.17
N PHE A 194 8.58 21.76 28.64
CA PHE A 194 9.00 21.46 27.26
C PHE A 194 8.97 19.94 26.96
N GLU A 195 9.56 19.14 27.86
CA GLU A 195 9.60 17.68 27.70
C GLU A 195 8.18 17.04 27.74
N GLU A 196 7.32 17.50 28.66
CA GLU A 196 5.94 17.02 28.75
C GLU A 196 5.14 17.32 27.46
N VAL A 197 5.31 18.53 26.92
CA VAL A 197 4.65 18.92 25.68
C VAL A 197 5.13 18.05 24.51
N LEU A 198 6.45 17.85 24.37
CA LEU A 198 7.01 16.99 23.32
C LEU A 198 6.56 15.54 23.46
N THR A 199 6.45 15.02 24.69
CA THR A 199 5.93 13.66 24.95
C THR A 199 4.46 13.53 24.55
N ARG A 200 3.62 14.52 24.90
CA ARG A 200 2.19 14.51 24.52
C ARG A 200 1.96 14.67 23.01
N LEU A 201 2.88 15.34 22.32
CA LEU A 201 2.87 15.46 20.87
C LEU A 201 3.50 14.26 20.17
N HIS A 202 4.00 13.27 20.92
CA HIS A 202 4.73 12.10 20.39
C HIS A 202 5.98 12.47 19.58
N VAL A 203 6.57 13.63 19.82
CA VAL A 203 7.89 14.02 19.29
C VAL A 203 8.99 13.22 19.97
N VAL A 204 8.82 12.99 21.27
CA VAL A 204 9.69 12.14 22.08
C VAL A 204 8.87 11.12 22.86
N SER A 205 9.53 10.05 23.30
CA SER A 205 8.95 9.03 24.18
C SER A 205 9.95 8.63 25.24
N ARG A 206 9.45 8.08 26.36
CA ARG A 206 10.28 7.61 27.46
C ARG A 206 10.60 6.12 27.34
N ASP A 207 11.85 5.78 27.61
CA ASP A 207 12.32 4.42 27.83
C ASP A 207 13.00 4.34 29.18
N GLY A 208 12.27 3.87 30.19
CA GLY A 208 12.69 3.94 31.58
C GLY A 208 12.83 5.39 32.06
N GLU A 209 14.05 5.76 32.48
CA GLU A 209 14.38 7.14 32.93
C GLU A 209 14.86 8.03 31.74
N SER A 210 15.14 7.47 30.61
CA SER A 210 15.64 8.19 29.44
C SER A 210 14.51 8.66 28.53
N VAL A 211 14.74 9.80 27.86
CA VAL A 211 13.82 10.36 26.87
C VAL A 211 14.52 10.39 25.51
N HIS A 212 13.87 9.81 24.52
CA HIS A 212 14.41 9.72 23.17
C HIS A 212 13.42 10.24 22.13
N PRO A 213 13.88 10.79 21.01
CA PRO A 213 13.03 11.09 19.88
C PRO A 213 12.30 9.84 19.37
N THR A 214 11.04 10.02 19.00
CA THR A 214 10.35 9.03 18.18
C THR A 214 10.83 9.12 16.74
N LEU A 215 10.48 8.13 15.89
CA LEU A 215 10.80 8.19 14.47
C LEU A 215 10.19 9.45 13.84
N ALA A 216 8.89 9.73 14.09
CA ALA A 216 8.24 10.95 13.59
C ALA A 216 8.91 12.22 14.11
N GLY A 217 9.22 12.26 15.41
CA GLY A 217 9.89 13.42 16.02
C GLY A 217 11.26 13.67 15.42
N LEU A 218 12.06 12.63 15.24
CA LEU A 218 13.38 12.75 14.64
C LEU A 218 13.30 13.17 13.17
N LEU A 219 12.40 12.57 12.40
CA LEU A 219 12.22 12.90 10.98
C LEU A 219 11.70 14.33 10.76
N MET A 220 10.85 14.83 11.66
CA MET A 220 10.30 16.19 11.54
C MET A 220 11.22 17.28 12.09
N PHE A 221 11.92 17.00 13.18
CA PHE A 221 12.62 18.02 13.95
C PHE A 221 14.10 17.71 14.22
N GLY A 222 14.64 16.60 13.70
CA GLY A 222 16.05 16.25 13.86
C GLY A 222 16.96 17.22 13.10
N LYS A 223 18.13 17.51 13.66
CA LYS A 223 19.18 18.29 12.98
C LYS A 223 19.66 17.58 11.71
N TYR A 224 19.88 16.27 11.81
CA TYR A 224 20.30 15.42 10.71
C TYR A 224 19.81 13.98 10.92
N PRO A 225 18.53 13.67 10.63
CA PRO A 225 17.95 12.34 10.85
C PRO A 225 18.69 11.20 10.16
N GLN A 226 19.34 11.48 9.04
CA GLN A 226 20.07 10.50 8.23
C GLN A 226 21.34 9.96 8.90
N GLU A 227 21.83 10.58 9.97
CA GLU A 227 22.87 10.01 10.84
C GLU A 227 22.41 8.69 11.45
N PHE A 228 21.14 8.62 11.87
CA PHE A 228 20.52 7.44 12.50
C PHE A 228 19.84 6.52 11.49
N LEU A 229 19.30 7.12 10.43
CA LEU A 229 18.43 6.48 9.43
C LEU A 229 18.86 6.88 8.00
N PRO A 230 20.02 6.39 7.51
CA PRO A 230 20.68 6.91 6.29
C PRO A 230 19.83 6.82 5.03
N GLN A 231 18.85 5.91 4.96
CA GLN A 231 18.03 5.72 3.77
C GLN A 231 16.71 6.50 3.80
N LEU A 232 16.39 7.19 4.91
CA LEU A 232 15.19 8.01 5.00
C LEU A 232 15.44 9.41 4.42
N MET A 233 15.65 9.44 3.10
CA MET A 233 15.91 10.62 2.30
C MET A 233 15.08 10.63 1.02
N ILE A 234 15.09 11.73 0.30
CA ILE A 234 14.53 11.87 -1.04
C ILE A 234 15.69 11.92 -2.04
N THR A 235 15.58 11.20 -3.15
CA THR A 235 16.53 11.27 -4.26
C THR A 235 15.84 11.76 -5.52
N PHE A 236 16.59 12.44 -6.37
CA PHE A 236 16.16 12.89 -7.69
C PHE A 236 17.11 12.37 -8.74
N VAL A 237 16.56 11.85 -9.83
CA VAL A 237 17.32 11.44 -11.02
C VAL A 237 16.63 11.98 -12.26
N GLN A 238 17.37 12.65 -13.12
CA GLN A 238 16.89 13.10 -14.42
C GLN A 238 17.49 12.24 -15.53
N TYR A 239 16.63 11.60 -16.31
CA TYR A 239 16.99 10.77 -17.44
C TYR A 239 17.00 11.58 -18.74
N PHE A 240 17.81 11.11 -19.71
CA PHE A 240 17.89 11.76 -21.01
C PHE A 240 16.64 11.53 -21.86
N GLY A 241 16.13 10.29 -21.89
CA GLY A 241 15.03 9.85 -22.74
C GLY A 241 13.75 9.53 -21.97
N THR A 242 12.93 8.69 -22.57
CA THR A 242 11.68 8.21 -22.01
C THR A 242 11.83 6.90 -21.22
N THR A 243 13.02 6.29 -21.31
CA THR A 243 13.38 5.06 -20.58
C THR A 243 14.69 5.23 -19.80
N GLU A 244 14.94 4.36 -18.83
CA GLU A 244 16.19 4.37 -18.05
C GLU A 244 17.40 3.92 -18.84
N GLU A 245 17.20 3.26 -19.98
CA GLU A 245 18.25 2.65 -20.80
C GLU A 245 18.81 3.63 -21.86
N GLU A 246 18.04 4.64 -22.23
CA GLU A 246 18.43 5.64 -23.20
C GLU A 246 19.60 6.48 -22.71
N LYS A 247 20.54 6.74 -23.61
CA LYS A 247 21.76 7.49 -23.32
C LYS A 247 21.85 8.72 -24.18
N THR A 248 22.52 9.73 -23.65
CA THR A 248 22.92 10.88 -24.46
C THR A 248 23.87 10.47 -25.60
N PRO A 249 24.06 11.30 -26.61
CA PRO A 249 25.07 11.05 -27.65
C PRO A 249 26.50 10.84 -27.11
N ARG A 250 26.76 11.28 -25.88
CA ARG A 250 28.05 11.10 -25.16
C ARG A 250 28.10 9.83 -24.32
N GLY A 251 26.98 9.05 -24.25
CA GLY A 251 26.87 7.81 -23.49
C GLY A 251 26.42 7.95 -22.03
N GLU A 252 26.07 9.16 -21.59
CA GLU A 252 25.56 9.42 -20.23
C GLU A 252 24.13 8.90 -20.10
N ARG A 253 23.83 8.21 -19.00
CA ARG A 253 22.46 7.75 -18.67
C ARG A 253 21.63 8.80 -17.96
N PHE A 254 22.28 9.59 -17.11
CA PHE A 254 21.65 10.58 -16.26
C PHE A 254 22.13 11.97 -16.67
N LEU A 255 21.17 12.89 -16.75
CA LEU A 255 21.47 14.32 -16.92
C LEU A 255 21.79 14.97 -15.57
N ASP A 256 21.17 14.46 -14.50
CA ASP A 256 21.36 14.95 -13.14
C ASP A 256 21.00 13.89 -12.11
N ASN A 257 21.59 14.00 -10.91
CA ASN A 257 21.33 13.13 -9.76
C ASN A 257 21.59 13.91 -8.48
N ARG A 258 20.59 13.96 -7.58
CA ARG A 258 20.67 14.68 -6.30
C ARG A 258 20.08 13.85 -5.16
N ARG A 259 20.55 14.18 -3.93
CA ARG A 259 19.99 13.68 -2.68
C ARG A 259 19.56 14.87 -1.85
N PHE A 260 18.42 14.72 -1.17
CA PHE A 260 17.91 15.69 -0.23
C PHE A 260 17.83 15.02 1.13
N GLU A 261 18.56 15.58 2.08
CA GLU A 261 18.73 15.09 3.45
C GLU A 261 18.38 16.19 4.44
N GLY A 262 18.20 15.85 5.71
CA GLY A 262 17.71 16.73 6.76
C GLY A 262 16.32 16.34 7.25
N PRO A 263 15.67 17.15 8.07
CA PRO A 263 14.30 16.93 8.47
C PRO A 263 13.31 17.06 7.31
N ILE A 264 12.17 16.38 7.42
CA ILE A 264 11.16 16.31 6.36
C ILE A 264 10.79 17.67 5.76
N PRO A 265 10.49 18.72 6.56
CA PRO A 265 10.14 20.03 5.98
C PRO A 265 11.23 20.56 5.05
N VAL A 266 12.50 20.40 5.42
CA VAL A 266 13.66 20.85 4.65
C VAL A 266 13.83 19.98 3.39
N MET A 267 13.73 18.66 3.51
CA MET A 267 13.85 17.76 2.36
C MET A 267 12.77 18.03 1.31
N VAL A 268 11.52 18.19 1.73
CA VAL A 268 10.38 18.43 0.83
C VAL A 268 10.55 19.77 0.10
N GLU A 269 10.89 20.85 0.82
CA GLU A 269 11.12 22.16 0.23
C GLU A 269 12.29 22.18 -0.76
N GLN A 270 13.39 21.53 -0.40
CA GLN A 270 14.57 21.43 -1.28
C GLN A 270 14.25 20.60 -2.53
N ALA A 271 13.57 19.45 -2.38
CA ALA A 271 13.17 18.61 -3.49
C ALA A 271 12.21 19.34 -4.44
N GLU A 272 11.16 19.98 -3.91
CA GLU A 272 10.22 20.79 -4.69
C GLU A 272 10.95 21.88 -5.49
N THR A 273 11.76 22.68 -4.79
CA THR A 273 12.49 23.80 -5.42
C THR A 273 13.43 23.31 -6.52
N TYR A 274 14.14 22.21 -6.27
CA TYR A 274 15.09 21.64 -7.21
C TYR A 274 14.39 21.08 -8.46
N VAL A 275 13.33 20.29 -8.28
CA VAL A 275 12.56 19.71 -9.38
C VAL A 275 11.94 20.79 -10.24
N LEU A 276 11.36 21.85 -9.65
CA LEU A 276 10.84 23.02 -10.36
C LEU A 276 11.93 23.74 -11.16
N GLY A 277 13.17 23.75 -10.65
CA GLY A 277 14.33 24.32 -11.35
C GLY A 277 14.78 23.50 -12.56
N ALA A 278 14.67 22.15 -12.44
CA ALA A 278 15.06 21.19 -13.48
C ALA A 278 14.01 21.04 -14.60
N MET A 279 12.75 21.41 -14.32
CA MET A 279 11.65 21.34 -15.30
C MET A 279 11.87 22.28 -16.48
N ARG A 280 11.38 21.88 -17.65
CA ARG A 280 11.21 22.77 -18.79
C ARG A 280 10.16 23.83 -18.47
N LYS A 281 10.37 25.03 -18.97
CA LYS A 281 9.43 26.15 -18.80
C LYS A 281 8.97 26.63 -20.16
N ALA A 282 7.66 26.67 -20.35
CA ALA A 282 7.07 27.38 -21.47
C ALA A 282 7.01 28.87 -21.13
N SER A 283 7.43 29.73 -22.05
CA SER A 283 7.34 31.18 -21.88
C SER A 283 6.13 31.73 -22.60
N LEU A 284 5.16 32.22 -21.85
CA LEU A 284 4.00 32.94 -22.39
C LEU A 284 4.28 34.45 -22.33
N ILE A 285 4.05 35.14 -23.44
CA ILE A 285 4.18 36.61 -23.49
C ILE A 285 2.78 37.18 -23.47
N GLU A 286 2.39 37.79 -22.35
CA GLU A 286 1.12 38.49 -22.18
C GLU A 286 1.41 40.00 -22.14
N GLY A 287 1.21 40.69 -23.29
CA GLY A 287 1.55 42.10 -23.44
C GLY A 287 3.03 42.38 -23.28
N MET A 288 3.43 43.17 -22.27
CA MET A 288 4.83 43.52 -21.99
C MET A 288 5.50 42.59 -20.96
N PHE A 289 4.74 41.58 -20.45
CA PHE A 289 5.24 40.68 -19.42
C PHE A 289 5.48 39.26 -19.96
N ARG A 290 6.61 38.67 -19.58
CA ARG A 290 6.93 37.26 -19.81
C ARG A 290 6.54 36.49 -18.56
N ARG A 291 5.71 35.44 -18.70
CA ARG A 291 5.39 34.50 -17.66
C ARG A 291 5.94 33.13 -18.03
N ASP A 292 6.81 32.60 -17.19
CA ASP A 292 7.33 31.24 -17.34
C ASP A 292 6.39 30.28 -16.63
N ILE A 293 5.84 29.30 -17.38
CA ILE A 293 4.92 28.29 -16.90
C ILE A 293 5.71 26.98 -16.81
N PRO A 294 5.86 26.36 -15.62
CA PRO A 294 6.49 25.05 -15.48
C PRO A 294 5.63 23.96 -16.12
N GLU A 295 6.23 22.84 -16.51
CA GLU A 295 5.57 21.67 -17.11
C GLU A 295 4.48 21.08 -16.20
N TYR A 296 4.75 21.08 -14.89
CA TYR A 296 3.80 20.60 -13.87
C TYR A 296 3.47 21.73 -12.91
N PRO A 297 2.19 21.83 -12.44
CA PRO A 297 1.81 22.80 -11.42
C PRO A 297 2.65 22.60 -10.14
N ARG A 298 3.05 23.70 -9.52
CA ARG A 298 3.84 23.65 -8.28
C ARG A 298 3.11 22.91 -7.17
N GLU A 299 1.81 23.14 -7.07
CA GLU A 299 0.93 22.55 -6.07
C GLU A 299 0.86 21.03 -6.23
N ALA A 300 0.73 20.53 -7.46
CA ALA A 300 0.71 19.09 -7.74
C ALA A 300 2.05 18.42 -7.37
N LEU A 301 3.19 19.07 -7.68
CA LEU A 301 4.51 18.56 -7.31
C LEU A 301 4.68 18.49 -5.78
N ARG A 302 4.32 19.57 -5.08
CA ARG A 302 4.40 19.63 -3.62
C ARG A 302 3.56 18.55 -2.97
N GLU A 303 2.35 18.36 -3.46
CA GLU A 303 1.41 17.34 -2.98
C GLU A 303 1.98 15.93 -3.23
N ALA A 304 2.51 15.65 -4.43
CA ALA A 304 3.10 14.36 -4.74
C ALA A 304 4.29 14.02 -3.83
N ILE A 305 5.19 14.98 -3.58
CA ILE A 305 6.34 14.78 -2.71
C ILE A 305 5.89 14.64 -1.25
N GLY A 306 4.98 15.49 -0.80
CA GLY A 306 4.40 15.42 0.55
C GLY A 306 3.73 14.09 0.83
N ASN A 307 2.88 13.62 -0.08
CA ASN A 307 2.20 12.33 0.02
C ASN A 307 3.19 11.16 -0.01
N ALA A 308 4.24 11.23 -0.83
CA ALA A 308 5.27 10.19 -0.86
C ALA A 308 5.97 10.02 0.49
N VAL A 309 6.15 11.11 1.25
CA VAL A 309 6.73 11.08 2.61
C VAL A 309 5.69 10.66 3.64
N ALA A 310 4.50 11.25 3.63
CA ALA A 310 3.46 11.05 4.62
C ALA A 310 2.93 9.60 4.63
N HIS A 311 2.76 9.00 3.45
CA HIS A 311 2.22 7.65 3.26
C HIS A 311 3.29 6.56 3.07
N ARG A 312 4.58 6.92 3.14
CA ARG A 312 5.69 5.97 3.10
C ARG A 312 5.49 4.87 4.15
N ASP A 313 5.90 3.66 3.81
CA ASP A 313 6.03 2.57 4.77
C ASP A 313 7.36 2.73 5.54
N TYR A 314 7.25 2.99 6.85
CA TYR A 314 8.40 3.12 7.76
C TYR A 314 8.70 1.83 8.51
N SER A 315 8.09 0.70 8.15
CA SER A 315 8.39 -0.59 8.75
C SER A 315 9.86 -1.01 8.53
N PRO A 316 10.42 -1.85 9.39
CA PRO A 316 11.79 -2.34 9.27
C PRO A 316 12.10 -2.98 7.91
N TYR A 317 11.12 -3.60 7.24
CA TYR A 317 11.30 -4.25 5.94
C TYR A 317 11.70 -3.32 4.80
N VAL A 318 11.15 -2.10 4.79
CA VAL A 318 11.37 -1.13 3.71
C VAL A 318 12.13 0.12 4.15
N ARG A 319 12.51 0.19 5.43
CA ARG A 319 13.27 1.31 5.99
C ARG A 319 14.63 1.51 5.31
N GLY A 320 15.18 0.46 4.72
CA GLY A 320 16.41 0.49 3.91
C GLY A 320 16.26 1.07 2.48
N SER A 321 15.06 1.48 2.08
CA SER A 321 14.80 2.09 0.76
C SER A 321 14.59 3.60 0.90
N TYR A 322 14.75 4.37 -0.17
CA TYR A 322 14.56 5.81 -0.20
C TYR A 322 13.38 6.20 -1.13
N ILE A 323 12.86 7.40 -0.95
CA ILE A 323 11.90 7.99 -1.89
C ILE A 323 12.67 8.44 -3.12
N GLN A 324 12.16 8.14 -4.31
CA GLN A 324 12.82 8.49 -5.55
C GLN A 324 11.92 9.31 -6.47
N ILE A 325 12.41 10.47 -6.89
CA ILE A 325 11.79 11.28 -7.93
C ILE A 325 12.57 11.04 -9.21
N ARG A 326 11.90 10.58 -10.27
CA ARG A 326 12.46 10.27 -11.58
C ARG A 326 11.85 11.18 -12.62
N MET A 327 12.67 11.97 -13.27
CA MET A 327 12.26 12.87 -14.34
C MET A 327 12.73 12.32 -15.69
N PHE A 328 11.77 11.96 -16.54
CA PHE A 328 11.99 11.52 -17.91
C PHE A 328 11.70 12.67 -18.90
N ALA A 329 11.93 12.44 -20.17
CA ALA A 329 11.67 13.44 -21.22
C ALA A 329 10.16 13.72 -21.40
N ASP A 330 9.30 12.80 -20.98
CA ASP A 330 7.84 12.81 -21.18
C ASP A 330 7.01 12.75 -19.89
N ARG A 331 7.62 12.45 -18.72
CA ARG A 331 6.89 12.29 -17.45
C ARG A 331 7.77 12.50 -16.23
N LEU A 332 7.11 12.74 -15.11
CA LEU A 332 7.68 12.72 -13.76
C LEU A 332 7.08 11.57 -12.97
N GLU A 333 7.89 10.78 -12.31
CA GLU A 333 7.48 9.68 -11.44
C GLU A 333 7.97 9.94 -10.02
N VAL A 334 7.10 9.69 -9.02
CA VAL A 334 7.46 9.74 -7.61
C VAL A 334 7.21 8.36 -7.01
N HIS A 335 8.29 7.67 -6.64
CA HIS A 335 8.26 6.35 -6.03
C HIS A 335 8.47 6.44 -4.54
N SER A 336 7.50 5.96 -3.76
CA SER A 336 7.59 5.83 -2.30
C SER A 336 7.56 4.36 -1.89
N PRO A 337 8.42 3.92 -0.96
CA PRO A 337 8.40 2.55 -0.44
C PRO A 337 7.08 2.23 0.27
N GLY A 338 6.50 1.08 -0.08
CA GLY A 338 5.22 0.61 0.43
C GLY A 338 4.12 0.62 -0.62
N GLY A 339 3.03 -0.13 -0.35
CA GLY A 339 1.82 -0.14 -1.18
C GLY A 339 0.72 0.73 -0.59
N LEU A 340 -0.46 0.70 -1.19
CA LEU A 340 -1.67 1.29 -0.63
C LEU A 340 -1.95 0.72 0.77
N PHE A 341 -2.60 1.50 1.62
CA PHE A 341 -2.81 1.14 3.03
C PHE A 341 -4.28 1.22 3.43
N GLY A 342 -4.70 0.33 4.34
CA GLY A 342 -6.06 0.29 4.85
C GLY A 342 -7.07 -0.15 3.79
N ASN A 343 -8.14 0.60 3.64
CA ASN A 343 -9.21 0.32 2.68
C ASN A 343 -8.99 1.00 1.32
N VAL A 344 -7.82 1.62 1.10
CA VAL A 344 -7.51 2.32 -0.15
C VAL A 344 -7.12 1.31 -1.22
N THR A 345 -7.80 1.34 -2.37
CA THR A 345 -7.52 0.56 -3.57
C THR A 345 -7.30 1.48 -4.77
N MET A 346 -6.90 0.93 -5.91
CA MET A 346 -6.74 1.73 -7.13
C MET A 346 -8.08 2.30 -7.64
N GLU A 347 -9.20 1.61 -7.34
CA GLU A 347 -10.54 2.03 -7.76
C GLU A 347 -11.14 3.14 -6.89
N ASN A 348 -10.74 3.23 -5.60
CA ASN A 348 -11.31 4.19 -4.65
C ASN A 348 -10.30 5.24 -4.15
N LEU A 349 -9.15 5.35 -4.81
CA LEU A 349 -8.03 6.19 -4.40
C LEU A 349 -8.38 7.69 -4.24
N ASP A 350 -9.38 8.17 -4.94
CA ASP A 350 -9.88 9.56 -4.90
C ASP A 350 -11.04 9.76 -3.92
N GLU A 351 -11.58 8.71 -3.32
CA GLU A 351 -12.71 8.76 -2.39
C GLU A 351 -12.30 8.35 -0.96
N GLU A 352 -11.46 7.31 -0.84
CA GLU A 352 -11.06 6.73 0.44
C GLU A 352 -9.72 7.27 0.92
N HIS A 353 -9.63 7.49 2.23
CA HIS A 353 -8.43 8.00 2.88
C HIS A 353 -8.04 7.09 4.04
N SER A 354 -6.79 6.66 4.04
CA SER A 354 -6.23 5.89 5.14
C SER A 354 -4.82 6.39 5.46
N THR A 355 -4.58 6.72 6.71
CA THR A 355 -3.31 7.27 7.18
C THR A 355 -2.49 6.16 7.84
N ARG A 356 -1.34 5.80 7.25
CA ARG A 356 -0.43 4.79 7.81
C ARG A 356 0.35 5.33 9.00
N ASN A 357 0.84 6.56 8.92
CA ASN A 357 1.73 7.21 9.88
C ASN A 357 0.99 8.37 10.56
N ALA A 358 0.15 8.06 11.54
CA ALA A 358 -0.79 9.03 12.09
C ALA A 358 -0.12 10.20 12.81
N ARG A 359 1.00 9.96 13.52
CA ARG A 359 1.72 11.02 14.23
C ARG A 359 2.50 11.92 13.29
N LEU A 360 3.20 11.28 12.34
CA LEU A 360 3.93 12.01 11.31
C LEU A 360 2.98 12.88 10.48
N MET A 361 1.88 12.31 9.99
CA MET A 361 0.87 13.04 9.23
C MET A 361 0.37 14.26 10.00
N ARG A 362 0.05 14.08 11.29
CA ARG A 362 -0.43 15.16 12.14
C ARG A 362 0.59 16.30 12.27
N MET A 363 1.88 15.98 12.46
CA MET A 363 2.94 16.99 12.53
C MET A 363 3.11 17.72 11.18
N MET A 364 3.01 17.00 10.07
CA MET A 364 3.09 17.59 8.74
C MET A 364 1.90 18.53 8.43
N GLU A 365 0.68 18.14 8.82
CA GLU A 365 -0.51 19.00 8.72
C GLU A 365 -0.36 20.28 9.56
N ASP A 366 0.07 20.15 10.80
CA ASP A 366 0.25 21.27 11.71
C ASP A 366 1.31 22.29 11.20
N MET A 367 2.26 21.82 10.39
CA MET A 367 3.27 22.65 9.72
C MET A 367 2.87 23.08 8.30
N HIS A 368 1.64 22.77 7.85
CA HIS A 368 1.17 23.03 6.48
C HIS A 368 2.07 22.43 5.39
N ALA A 369 2.76 21.34 5.72
CA ALA A 369 3.59 20.62 4.76
C ALA A 369 2.79 19.73 3.81
N VAL A 370 1.61 19.24 4.27
CA VAL A 370 0.63 18.46 3.49
C VAL A 370 -0.79 18.91 3.85
N GLU A 371 -1.76 18.65 2.95
CA GLU A 371 -3.19 18.87 3.21
C GLU A 371 -3.90 17.50 3.25
N ASN A 372 -4.39 17.10 4.42
CA ASN A 372 -5.16 15.85 4.59
C ASN A 372 -6.66 16.06 4.31
N ARG A 373 -7.01 16.61 3.15
CA ARG A 373 -8.40 16.88 2.73
C ARG A 373 -8.87 16.04 1.54
N GLY A 374 -8.07 15.06 1.11
CA GLY A 374 -8.41 14.21 -0.04
C GLY A 374 -8.53 14.92 -1.38
N SER A 375 -8.10 16.17 -1.46
CA SER A 375 -8.08 16.94 -2.70
C SER A 375 -6.81 16.72 -3.53
N GLY A 376 -5.77 16.13 -2.93
CA GLY A 376 -4.43 16.04 -3.50
C GLY A 376 -4.38 15.26 -4.80
N ILE A 377 -5.00 14.08 -4.87
CA ILE A 377 -5.02 13.22 -6.07
C ILE A 377 -5.78 13.91 -7.21
N LYS A 378 -6.86 14.65 -6.90
CA LYS A 378 -7.63 15.42 -7.91
C LYS A 378 -6.84 16.61 -8.45
N THR A 379 -5.80 17.05 -7.75
CA THR A 379 -4.92 18.16 -8.13
C THR A 379 -3.74 17.67 -8.97
N MET A 380 -3.33 16.40 -8.80
CA MET A 380 -2.31 15.73 -9.61
C MET A 380 -2.86 15.29 -10.97
#